data_fad15bd14555720a7455f4dec026a6b7
#
_entry.id   fad15bd14555720a7455f4dec026a6b7
#
_cell.length_a   1.000
_cell.length_b   1.000
_cell.length_c   1.000
_cell.angle_alpha   90.00
_cell.angle_beta   90.00
_cell.angle_gamma   90.00
#
_symmetry.space_group_name_H-M   'P 1'
#
loop_
_entity.id
_entity.type
_entity.pdbx_description
1 polymer ?
#
loop_
_entity_poly.entity_id
_entity_poly.type
_entity_poly.pdbx_seq_one_letter_code
_entity_poly.pdbx_strand_id
1 'polypeptide(L)'
;MKFLLLVTIILASGIVFSQEDFSKGDVKVGLVLSGGGAKGMAHIGALKIIEETGVRIDYIGGTSTGAIIGGLYATGYSAIQIDSIFRAVNFSQLIQDEIPRSAKTFFEKNESERYAMNLPFQDFKISLPTSISKGQNMYNLFSKLTSHVNDVDNFNDLPIPFLCIATNIESGKETILNKGYLPAAVAASSALPTLFNPVKIGDSIYVDGGVTNNYPIEKVRSMG
;
A
#
# COMPACT_ATOMS: atom_id res chain seq x y z
N MET A 1 -48.59 -15.35 -52.89
CA MET A 1 -48.56 -16.00 -51.57
C MET A 1 -47.22 -16.71 -51.28
N LYS A 2 -46.69 -17.58 -52.15
CA LYS A 2 -45.40 -18.29 -51.94
C LYS A 2 -44.17 -17.34 -51.86
N PHE A 3 -44.17 -16.26 -52.63
CA PHE A 3 -43.06 -15.28 -52.64
C PHE A 3 -43.02 -14.45 -51.36
N LEU A 4 -44.16 -14.09 -50.81
CA LEU A 4 -44.24 -13.35 -49.55
C LEU A 4 -43.76 -14.19 -48.35
N LEU A 5 -44.04 -15.49 -48.38
CA LEU A 5 -43.59 -16.43 -47.33
C LEU A 5 -42.04 -16.60 -47.34
N LEU A 6 -41.45 -16.62 -48.54
CA LEU A 6 -40.00 -16.74 -48.69
C LEU A 6 -39.27 -15.49 -48.18
N VAL A 7 -39.80 -14.31 -48.44
CA VAL A 7 -39.26 -13.02 -47.96
C VAL A 7 -39.35 -12.90 -46.41
N THR A 8 -40.46 -13.42 -45.83
CA THR A 8 -40.62 -13.42 -44.35
C THR A 8 -39.62 -14.36 -43.66
N ILE A 9 -39.33 -15.51 -44.28
CA ILE A 9 -38.36 -16.48 -43.75
C ILE A 9 -36.93 -15.92 -43.85
N ILE A 10 -36.57 -15.22 -44.91
CA ILE A 10 -35.26 -14.58 -45.08
C ILE A 10 -35.10 -13.41 -44.12
N LEU A 11 -36.12 -12.63 -43.84
CA LEU A 11 -36.11 -11.57 -42.83
C LEU A 11 -36.07 -12.10 -41.42
N ALA A 12 -36.67 -13.24 -41.11
CA ALA A 12 -36.64 -13.88 -39.80
C ALA A 12 -35.26 -14.52 -39.51
N SER A 13 -34.56 -15.04 -40.52
CA SER A 13 -33.21 -15.60 -40.34
C SER A 13 -32.13 -14.54 -40.14
N GLY A 14 -32.38 -13.26 -40.48
CA GLY A 14 -31.46 -12.14 -40.23
C GLY A 14 -31.47 -11.61 -38.80
N ILE A 15 -32.40 -12.08 -37.94
CA ILE A 15 -32.52 -11.60 -36.56
C ILE A 15 -31.87 -12.56 -35.54
N VAL A 16 -31.35 -13.69 -35.99
CA VAL A 16 -30.45 -14.51 -35.16
C VAL A 16 -29.04 -13.92 -35.25
N PHE A 17 -28.90 -12.67 -34.88
CA PHE A 17 -27.62 -12.21 -34.35
C PHE A 17 -27.43 -12.98 -33.05
N SER A 18 -26.48 -13.89 -33.08
CA SER A 18 -25.81 -14.43 -31.92
C SER A 18 -25.68 -13.30 -30.90
N GLN A 19 -26.53 -13.27 -29.88
CA GLN A 19 -26.06 -12.80 -28.60
C GLN A 19 -24.96 -13.80 -28.27
N GLU A 20 -23.71 -13.42 -28.53
CA GLU A 20 -22.62 -13.97 -27.74
C GLU A 20 -23.07 -13.74 -26.31
N ASP A 21 -23.54 -14.81 -25.71
CA ASP A 21 -23.69 -14.92 -24.30
C ASP A 21 -22.23 -14.83 -23.78
N PHE A 22 -21.74 -13.58 -23.65
CA PHE A 22 -20.74 -13.33 -22.66
C PHE A 22 -21.41 -13.76 -21.36
N SER A 23 -21.31 -15.04 -21.05
CA SER A 23 -21.41 -15.48 -19.68
C SER A 23 -20.33 -14.61 -19.00
N LYS A 24 -20.77 -13.51 -18.42
CA LYS A 24 -19.97 -12.67 -17.55
C LYS A 24 -19.58 -13.56 -16.38
N GLY A 25 -18.58 -14.41 -16.59
CA GLY A 25 -17.80 -14.86 -15.47
C GLY A 25 -17.50 -13.58 -14.72
N ASP A 26 -17.81 -13.53 -13.44
CA ASP A 26 -17.68 -12.36 -12.60
C ASP A 26 -16.22 -11.86 -12.72
N VAL A 27 -15.98 -10.91 -13.63
CA VAL A 27 -14.64 -10.42 -13.95
C VAL A 27 -14.11 -9.76 -12.69
N LYS A 28 -13.02 -10.31 -12.18
CA LYS A 28 -12.33 -9.78 -11.00
C LYS A 28 -11.35 -8.68 -11.41
N VAL A 29 -11.36 -7.60 -10.65
CA VAL A 29 -10.49 -6.45 -10.88
C VAL A 29 -9.43 -6.38 -9.77
N GLY A 30 -8.18 -6.61 -10.13
CA GLY A 30 -7.04 -6.44 -9.25
C GLY A 30 -6.40 -5.06 -9.43
N LEU A 31 -6.22 -4.32 -8.34
CA LEU A 31 -5.52 -3.04 -8.33
C LEU A 31 -4.08 -3.24 -7.86
N VAL A 32 -3.12 -2.76 -8.66
CA VAL A 32 -1.70 -2.81 -8.31
C VAL A 32 -1.15 -1.40 -8.14
N LEU A 33 -0.62 -1.10 -6.97
CA LEU A 33 -0.08 0.20 -6.60
C LEU A 33 1.44 0.09 -6.37
N SER A 34 2.20 0.74 -7.25
CA SER A 34 3.67 0.73 -7.16
C SER A 34 4.19 1.63 -6.03
N GLY A 35 5.41 1.37 -5.61
CA GLY A 35 6.19 2.31 -4.82
C GLY A 35 6.63 3.51 -5.65
N GLY A 36 6.94 4.61 -4.97
CA GLY A 36 7.39 5.83 -5.65
C GLY A 36 7.64 7.02 -4.71
N GLY A 37 7.64 6.80 -3.41
CA GLY A 37 7.77 7.86 -2.42
C GLY A 37 6.69 8.93 -2.63
N ALA A 38 7.08 10.21 -2.70
CA ALA A 38 6.13 11.31 -2.90
C ALA A 38 5.31 11.20 -4.20
N LYS A 39 5.86 10.60 -5.27
CA LYS A 39 5.14 10.38 -6.53
C LYS A 39 3.97 9.41 -6.36
N GLY A 40 4.05 8.48 -5.41
CA GLY A 40 2.98 7.54 -5.11
C GLY A 40 1.68 8.22 -4.64
N MET A 41 1.72 9.49 -4.21
CA MET A 41 0.51 10.25 -3.89
C MET A 41 -0.45 10.37 -5.08
N ALA A 42 0.04 10.23 -6.32
CA ALA A 42 -0.80 10.20 -7.52
C ALA A 42 -1.81 9.04 -7.50
N HIS A 43 -1.53 7.95 -6.78
CA HIS A 43 -2.46 6.85 -6.60
C HIS A 43 -3.79 7.29 -5.98
N ILE A 44 -3.77 8.29 -5.09
CA ILE A 44 -4.99 8.84 -4.46
C ILE A 44 -5.89 9.46 -5.53
N GLY A 45 -5.29 10.20 -6.48
CA GLY A 45 -6.04 10.78 -7.60
C GLY A 45 -6.64 9.72 -8.51
N ALA A 46 -5.89 8.66 -8.81
CA ALA A 46 -6.39 7.53 -9.60
C ALA A 46 -7.53 6.80 -8.89
N LEU A 47 -7.42 6.56 -7.57
CA LEU A 47 -8.47 5.94 -6.78
C LEU A 47 -9.78 6.75 -6.80
N LYS A 48 -9.71 8.10 -6.74
CA LYS A 48 -10.92 8.94 -6.86
C LYS A 48 -11.66 8.71 -8.16
N ILE A 49 -10.92 8.65 -9.27
CA ILE A 49 -11.53 8.40 -10.59
C ILE A 49 -12.11 6.98 -10.68
N ILE A 50 -11.43 5.98 -10.11
CA ILE A 50 -11.93 4.60 -10.05
C ILE A 50 -13.23 4.54 -9.26
N GLU A 51 -13.32 5.20 -8.10
CA GLU A 51 -14.55 5.30 -7.31
C GLU A 51 -15.68 6.00 -8.10
N GLU A 52 -15.37 7.13 -8.75
CA GLU A 52 -16.34 7.89 -9.56
C GLU A 52 -16.89 7.07 -10.74
N THR A 53 -16.09 6.20 -11.33
CA THR A 53 -16.51 5.32 -12.42
C THR A 53 -17.29 4.09 -11.94
N GLY A 54 -17.33 3.84 -10.62
CA GLY A 54 -18.04 2.70 -10.04
C GLY A 54 -17.38 1.35 -10.32
N VAL A 55 -16.10 1.31 -10.67
CA VAL A 55 -15.36 0.07 -10.86
C VAL A 55 -15.15 -0.60 -9.51
N ARG A 56 -15.64 -1.83 -9.36
CA ARG A 56 -15.39 -2.65 -8.18
C ARG A 56 -13.95 -3.18 -8.21
N ILE A 57 -13.22 -2.98 -7.12
CA ILE A 57 -11.91 -3.56 -6.91
C ILE A 57 -12.07 -4.79 -6.03
N ASP A 58 -11.60 -5.95 -6.50
CA ASP A 58 -11.70 -7.22 -5.80
C ASP A 58 -10.41 -7.59 -5.04
N TYR A 59 -9.25 -7.09 -5.49
CA TYR A 59 -7.95 -7.38 -4.89
C TYR A 59 -7.03 -6.17 -4.98
N ILE A 60 -6.20 -5.99 -3.97
CA ILE A 60 -5.20 -4.92 -3.94
C ILE A 60 -3.83 -5.48 -3.62
N GLY A 61 -2.84 -5.12 -4.41
CA GLY A 61 -1.43 -5.36 -4.10
C GLY A 61 -0.63 -4.06 -4.15
N GLY A 62 0.22 -3.86 -3.18
CA GLY A 62 1.00 -2.64 -3.10
C GLY A 62 2.46 -2.85 -2.70
N THR A 63 3.30 -1.89 -3.08
CA THR A 63 4.70 -1.82 -2.66
C THR A 63 5.00 -0.41 -2.17
N SER A 64 5.70 -0.27 -1.03
CA SER A 64 6.14 1.04 -0.51
C SER A 64 4.95 2.01 -0.30
N THR A 65 4.96 3.19 -0.91
CA THR A 65 3.82 4.14 -0.87
C THR A 65 2.54 3.49 -1.39
N GLY A 66 2.62 2.60 -2.38
CA GLY A 66 1.47 1.83 -2.86
C GLY A 66 0.91 0.88 -1.80
N ALA A 67 1.75 0.32 -0.93
CA ALA A 67 1.30 -0.49 0.20
C ALA A 67 0.60 0.37 1.27
N ILE A 68 1.09 1.58 1.52
CA ILE A 68 0.46 2.52 2.47
C ILE A 68 -0.94 2.92 1.98
N ILE A 69 -1.06 3.38 0.74
CA ILE A 69 -2.33 3.84 0.17
C ILE A 69 -3.28 2.67 -0.06
N GLY A 70 -2.77 1.57 -0.64
CA GLY A 70 -3.54 0.35 -0.89
C GLY A 70 -4.02 -0.31 0.40
N GLY A 71 -3.18 -0.34 1.43
CA GLY A 71 -3.55 -0.86 2.75
C GLY A 71 -4.67 -0.06 3.40
N LEU A 72 -4.62 1.29 3.38
CA LEU A 72 -5.71 2.13 3.87
C LEU A 72 -7.00 1.88 3.06
N TYR A 73 -6.89 1.84 1.74
CA TYR A 73 -8.05 1.59 0.88
C TYR A 73 -8.65 0.20 1.12
N ALA A 74 -7.80 -0.82 1.29
CA ALA A 74 -8.22 -2.19 1.60
C ALA A 74 -8.95 -2.31 2.93
N THR A 75 -8.64 -1.45 3.91
CA THR A 75 -9.32 -1.41 5.21
C THR A 75 -10.64 -0.62 5.21
N GLY A 76 -11.06 -0.10 4.05
CA GLY A 76 -12.36 0.57 3.86
C GLY A 76 -12.33 2.10 3.83
N TYR A 77 -11.15 2.72 3.82
CA TYR A 77 -11.08 4.17 3.58
C TYR A 77 -11.40 4.49 2.13
N SER A 78 -12.22 5.51 1.89
CA SER A 78 -12.42 6.06 0.55
C SER A 78 -11.21 6.89 0.10
N ALA A 79 -11.06 7.08 -1.20
CA ALA A 79 -10.01 7.91 -1.78
C ALA A 79 -10.04 9.36 -1.25
N ILE A 80 -11.23 9.91 -1.00
CA ILE A 80 -11.42 11.24 -0.40
C ILE A 80 -10.91 11.29 1.04
N GLN A 81 -11.20 10.24 1.83
CA GLN A 81 -10.70 10.16 3.22
C GLN A 81 -9.18 10.03 3.25
N ILE A 82 -8.60 9.21 2.38
CA ILE A 82 -7.15 9.08 2.25
C ILE A 82 -6.53 10.42 1.85
N ASP A 83 -7.07 11.13 0.86
CA ASP A 83 -6.59 12.49 0.48
C ASP A 83 -6.62 13.46 1.66
N SER A 84 -7.71 13.45 2.44
CA SER A 84 -7.86 14.32 3.62
C SER A 84 -6.81 14.01 4.69
N ILE A 85 -6.54 12.71 4.95
CA ILE A 85 -5.50 12.27 5.88
C ILE A 85 -4.13 12.78 5.42
N PHE A 86 -3.79 12.55 4.15
CA PHE A 86 -2.48 12.92 3.62
C PHE A 86 -2.27 14.44 3.54
N ARG A 87 -3.33 15.23 3.34
CA ARG A 87 -3.24 16.71 3.42
C ARG A 87 -3.06 17.23 4.84
N ALA A 88 -3.59 16.54 5.84
CA ALA A 88 -3.48 16.92 7.24
C ALA A 88 -2.11 16.55 7.86
N VAL A 89 -1.38 15.62 7.27
CA VAL A 89 -0.12 15.10 7.80
C VAL A 89 1.05 16.02 7.46
N ASN A 90 1.85 16.35 8.45
CA ASN A 90 3.15 16.99 8.25
C ASN A 90 4.21 15.90 7.92
N PHE A 91 4.47 15.69 6.64
CA PHE A 91 5.41 14.65 6.18
C PHE A 91 6.83 14.85 6.68
N SER A 92 7.31 16.08 6.86
CA SER A 92 8.64 16.33 7.39
C SER A 92 8.77 15.77 8.80
N GLN A 93 7.83 16.11 9.68
CA GLN A 93 7.82 15.58 11.05
C GLN A 93 7.64 14.06 11.10
N LEU A 94 6.84 13.52 10.16
CA LEU A 94 6.59 12.10 10.08
C LEU A 94 7.85 11.32 9.66
N ILE A 95 8.56 11.82 8.64
CA ILE A 95 9.77 11.18 8.11
C ILE A 95 10.96 11.37 9.06
N GLN A 96 11.08 12.51 9.73
CA GLN A 96 12.20 12.80 10.63
C GLN A 96 12.01 12.21 12.02
N ASP A 97 10.88 11.55 12.30
CA ASP A 97 10.52 11.07 13.63
C ASP A 97 10.60 12.17 14.70
N GLU A 98 10.29 13.41 14.32
CA GLU A 98 10.35 14.52 15.23
C GLU A 98 9.34 14.40 16.37
N ILE A 99 9.84 14.52 17.58
CA ILE A 99 9.01 14.67 18.76
C ILE A 99 8.62 16.14 18.87
N PRO A 100 7.32 16.49 19.03
CA PRO A 100 6.91 17.87 19.22
C PRO A 100 7.70 18.54 20.36
N ARG A 101 8.14 19.77 20.15
CA ARG A 101 8.94 20.51 21.14
C ARG A 101 8.29 20.54 22.52
N SER A 102 6.95 20.55 22.59
CA SER A 102 6.19 20.50 23.84
C SER A 102 6.37 19.20 24.62
N ALA A 103 6.63 18.08 23.94
CA ALA A 103 6.82 16.75 24.53
C ALA A 103 8.28 16.45 24.90
N LYS A 104 9.25 17.27 24.41
CA LYS A 104 10.67 17.11 24.76
C LYS A 104 10.95 17.61 26.18
N THR A 105 11.82 16.90 26.88
CA THR A 105 12.38 17.37 28.17
C THR A 105 13.24 18.63 27.98
N PHE A 106 13.54 19.32 29.06
CA PHE A 106 14.41 20.51 29.02
C PHE A 106 15.80 20.19 28.43
N PHE A 107 16.37 19.05 28.79
CA PHE A 107 17.68 18.61 28.30
C PHE A 107 17.65 18.27 26.81
N GLU A 108 16.63 17.53 26.36
CA GLU A 108 16.47 17.19 24.94
C GLU A 108 16.26 18.43 24.05
N LYS A 109 15.52 19.45 24.56
CA LYS A 109 15.38 20.73 23.85
C LYS A 109 16.73 21.41 23.68
N ASN A 110 17.50 21.52 24.77
CA ASN A 110 18.80 22.18 24.74
C ASN A 110 19.79 21.46 23.82
N GLU A 111 19.86 20.14 23.86
CA GLU A 111 20.74 19.37 23.02
C GLU A 111 20.33 19.38 21.54
N SER A 112 19.05 19.20 21.23
CA SER A 112 18.56 19.18 19.83
C SER A 112 18.64 20.55 19.16
N GLU A 113 18.63 21.64 19.92
CA GLU A 113 18.77 23.02 19.40
C GLU A 113 20.23 23.48 19.32
N ARG A 114 21.13 22.79 20.01
CA ARG A 114 22.56 23.18 20.09
C ARG A 114 23.44 22.47 19.08
N TYR A 115 23.11 21.23 18.72
CA TYR A 115 23.93 20.40 17.86
C TYR A 115 23.19 20.06 16.57
N ALA A 116 23.84 20.32 15.44
CA ALA A 116 23.29 20.03 14.10
C ALA A 116 23.26 18.51 13.79
N MET A 117 24.12 17.73 14.47
CA MET A 117 24.21 16.29 14.27
C MET A 117 24.65 15.61 15.57
N ASN A 118 23.97 14.53 15.94
CA ASN A 118 24.36 13.64 17.01
C ASN A 118 24.79 12.30 16.41
N LEU A 119 26.02 11.88 16.69
CA LEU A 119 26.52 10.59 16.24
C LEU A 119 26.39 9.57 17.37
N PRO A 120 25.87 8.35 17.08
CA PRO A 120 25.83 7.28 18.06
C PRO A 120 27.24 6.92 18.53
N PHE A 121 27.40 6.81 19.87
CA PHE A 121 28.62 6.35 20.50
C PHE A 121 28.29 5.08 21.27
N GLN A 122 28.79 3.95 20.78
CA GLN A 122 28.57 2.64 21.39
C GLN A 122 29.86 1.84 21.35
N ASP A 123 30.12 1.09 22.42
CA ASP A 123 31.33 0.24 22.55
C ASP A 123 32.64 1.00 22.27
N PHE A 124 32.76 2.24 22.78
CA PHE A 124 33.87 3.14 22.57
C PHE A 124 34.17 3.47 21.11
N LYS A 125 33.17 3.34 20.23
CA LYS A 125 33.27 3.70 18.81
C LYS A 125 32.15 4.69 18.42
N ILE A 126 32.55 5.64 17.56
CA ILE A 126 31.56 6.48 16.87
C ILE A 126 31.09 5.72 15.65
N SER A 127 29.79 5.54 15.51
CA SER A 127 29.17 4.92 14.34
C SER A 127 28.33 5.94 13.57
N LEU A 128 28.19 5.70 12.28
CA LEU A 128 27.18 6.43 11.50
C LEU A 128 25.81 5.80 11.76
N PRO A 129 24.74 6.61 11.82
CA PRO A 129 23.39 6.07 11.93
C PRO A 129 23.07 5.23 10.69
N THR A 130 22.39 4.10 10.88
CA THR A 130 21.99 3.18 9.80
C THR A 130 20.91 3.77 8.90
N SER A 131 20.18 4.75 9.41
CA SER A 131 19.10 5.45 8.69
C SER A 131 18.88 6.85 9.27
N ILE A 132 18.18 7.68 8.53
CA ILE A 132 17.79 9.04 8.95
C ILE A 132 16.67 8.99 9.97
N SER A 133 15.75 8.03 9.83
CA SER A 133 14.53 7.87 10.64
C SER A 133 14.39 6.43 11.12
N LYS A 134 13.82 6.26 12.30
CA LYS A 134 13.39 4.93 12.79
C LYS A 134 12.04 4.50 12.19
N GLY A 135 11.29 5.42 11.59
CA GLY A 135 9.96 5.18 11.03
C GLY A 135 8.84 5.08 12.08
N GLN A 136 9.12 5.45 13.33
CA GLN A 136 8.19 5.26 14.44
C GLN A 136 6.91 6.10 14.26
N ASN A 137 7.04 7.35 13.82
CA ASN A 137 5.88 8.21 13.62
C ASN A 137 4.97 7.71 12.48
N MET A 138 5.55 7.18 11.40
CA MET A 138 4.80 6.55 10.32
C MET A 138 4.06 5.31 10.81
N TYR A 139 4.76 4.45 11.54
CA TYR A 139 4.19 3.24 12.15
C TYR A 139 3.01 3.56 13.07
N ASN A 140 3.18 4.54 13.97
CA ASN A 140 2.15 4.96 14.91
C ASN A 140 0.92 5.54 14.20
N LEU A 141 1.15 6.37 13.17
CA LEU A 141 0.06 6.92 12.37
C LEU A 141 -0.73 5.80 11.68
N PHE A 142 -0.04 4.89 11.00
CA PHE A 142 -0.70 3.79 10.30
C PHE A 142 -1.42 2.84 11.26
N SER A 143 -0.80 2.52 12.40
CA SER A 143 -1.43 1.71 13.47
C SER A 143 -2.72 2.36 13.99
N LYS A 144 -2.72 3.68 14.18
CA LYS A 144 -3.91 4.42 14.59
C LYS A 144 -5.01 4.38 13.53
N LEU A 145 -4.64 4.58 12.26
CA LEU A 145 -5.59 4.59 11.15
C LEU A 145 -6.22 3.21 10.91
N THR A 146 -5.47 2.13 11.11
CA THR A 146 -5.94 0.76 10.87
C THR A 146 -6.44 0.06 12.13
N SER A 147 -6.61 0.78 13.24
CA SER A 147 -7.03 0.18 14.53
C SER A 147 -8.38 -0.55 14.48
N HIS A 148 -9.27 -0.15 13.56
CA HIS A 148 -10.60 -0.77 13.38
C HIS A 148 -10.55 -2.17 12.74
N VAL A 149 -9.41 -2.57 12.16
CA VAL A 149 -9.15 -3.91 11.60
C VAL A 149 -8.03 -4.64 12.35
N ASN A 150 -7.74 -4.23 13.58
CA ASN A 150 -6.62 -4.77 14.35
C ASN A 150 -6.73 -6.27 14.64
N ASP A 151 -7.95 -6.81 14.64
CA ASP A 151 -8.23 -8.22 14.88
C ASP A 151 -8.14 -9.09 13.61
N VAL A 152 -7.89 -8.48 12.44
CA VAL A 152 -7.76 -9.18 11.16
C VAL A 152 -6.31 -9.61 10.96
N ASP A 153 -6.02 -10.90 11.13
CA ASP A 153 -4.68 -11.46 10.92
C ASP A 153 -4.42 -11.81 9.45
N ASN A 154 -5.42 -12.35 8.75
CA ASN A 154 -5.31 -12.69 7.33
C ASN A 154 -5.85 -11.54 6.48
N PHE A 155 -4.99 -10.90 5.69
CA PHE A 155 -5.38 -9.73 4.90
C PHE A 155 -6.34 -10.04 3.75
N ASN A 156 -6.60 -11.34 3.47
CA ASN A 156 -7.69 -11.70 2.58
C ASN A 156 -9.08 -11.46 3.20
N ASP A 157 -9.15 -11.31 4.54
CA ASP A 157 -10.38 -11.09 5.29
C ASP A 157 -10.66 -9.58 5.51
N LEU A 158 -9.80 -8.70 4.99
CA LEU A 158 -10.05 -7.26 4.93
C LEU A 158 -11.24 -6.96 4.00
N PRO A 159 -11.89 -5.80 4.12
CA PRO A 159 -12.97 -5.37 3.21
C PRO A 159 -12.62 -5.54 1.73
N ILE A 160 -11.36 -5.31 1.35
CA ILE A 160 -10.81 -5.73 0.06
C ILE A 160 -9.54 -6.54 0.34
N PRO A 161 -9.43 -7.80 -0.14
CA PRO A 161 -8.26 -8.63 0.00
C PRO A 161 -6.97 -7.91 -0.41
N PHE A 162 -5.95 -7.97 0.46
CA PHE A 162 -4.74 -7.16 0.33
C PHE A 162 -3.47 -7.98 0.48
N LEU A 163 -2.45 -7.58 -0.27
CA LEU A 163 -1.07 -7.99 -0.04
C LEU A 163 -0.11 -6.82 -0.24
N CYS A 164 1.03 -6.86 0.43
CA CYS A 164 2.13 -5.97 0.10
C CYS A 164 3.45 -6.73 -0.03
N ILE A 165 4.39 -6.12 -0.73
CA ILE A 165 5.71 -6.70 -0.98
C ILE A 165 6.73 -6.04 -0.06
N ALA A 166 7.58 -6.87 0.55
CA ALA A 166 8.79 -6.44 1.22
C ALA A 166 10.00 -7.23 0.69
N THR A 167 11.19 -6.72 0.89
CA THR A 167 12.43 -7.41 0.54
C THR A 167 13.09 -7.95 1.80
N ASN A 168 13.29 -9.25 1.88
CA ASN A 168 14.05 -9.85 2.97
C ASN A 168 15.55 -9.57 2.76
N ILE A 169 16.21 -8.96 3.74
CA ILE A 169 17.61 -8.53 3.63
C ILE A 169 18.56 -9.73 3.55
N GLU A 170 18.27 -10.79 4.29
CA GLU A 170 19.18 -11.94 4.40
C GLU A 170 19.21 -12.75 3.10
N SER A 171 18.04 -12.94 2.48
CA SER A 171 17.93 -13.72 1.25
C SER A 171 18.02 -12.88 -0.03
N GLY A 172 17.82 -11.57 0.07
CA GLY A 172 17.71 -10.67 -1.08
C GLY A 172 16.47 -10.91 -1.95
N LYS A 173 15.47 -11.67 -1.44
CA LYS A 173 14.27 -12.04 -2.21
C LYS A 173 13.06 -11.24 -1.78
N GLU A 174 12.10 -11.13 -2.72
CA GLU A 174 10.78 -10.61 -2.40
C GLU A 174 10.06 -11.52 -1.40
N THR A 175 9.28 -10.91 -0.54
CA THR A 175 8.38 -11.59 0.39
C THR A 175 7.00 -10.97 0.28
N ILE A 176 5.99 -11.83 0.10
CA ILE A 176 4.59 -11.41 0.12
C ILE A 176 4.16 -11.35 1.59
N LEU A 177 3.70 -10.18 2.01
CA LEU A 177 3.11 -9.98 3.33
C LEU A 177 1.59 -9.84 3.14
N ASN A 178 0.86 -10.89 3.48
CA ASN A 178 -0.60 -10.99 3.35
C ASN A 178 -1.28 -11.45 4.64
N LYS A 179 -0.55 -11.46 5.75
CA LYS A 179 -1.04 -11.83 7.08
C LYS A 179 -0.20 -11.22 8.18
N GLY A 180 -0.70 -11.31 9.40
CA GLY A 180 -0.07 -10.78 10.61
C GLY A 180 -0.53 -9.36 10.92
N TYR A 181 0.29 -8.58 11.58
CA TYR A 181 -0.06 -7.22 11.97
C TYR A 181 0.12 -6.26 10.79
N LEU A 182 -0.99 -5.76 10.24
CA LEU A 182 -1.02 -4.93 9.04
C LEU A 182 -0.07 -3.71 9.11
N PRO A 183 0.01 -2.93 10.20
CA PRO A 183 0.96 -1.83 10.31
C PRO A 183 2.42 -2.27 10.18
N ALA A 184 2.78 -3.43 10.71
CA ALA A 184 4.14 -3.96 10.59
C ALA A 184 4.45 -4.38 9.15
N ALA A 185 3.51 -5.02 8.47
CA ALA A 185 3.64 -5.42 7.08
C ALA A 185 3.84 -4.20 6.15
N VAL A 186 3.01 -3.16 6.33
CA VAL A 186 3.11 -1.93 5.53
C VAL A 186 4.39 -1.16 5.86
N ALA A 187 4.79 -1.11 7.14
CA ALA A 187 6.07 -0.50 7.53
C ALA A 187 7.26 -1.22 6.90
N ALA A 188 7.25 -2.57 6.87
CA ALA A 188 8.28 -3.37 6.22
C ALA A 188 8.33 -3.11 4.72
N SER A 189 7.15 -3.05 4.06
CA SER A 189 7.03 -2.75 2.63
C SER A 189 7.54 -1.35 2.27
N SER A 190 7.50 -0.40 3.20
CA SER A 190 7.88 1.00 2.99
C SER A 190 9.17 1.42 3.68
N ALA A 191 9.94 0.47 4.22
CA ALA A 191 11.22 0.72 4.88
C ALA A 191 12.33 1.00 3.84
N LEU A 192 12.28 2.18 3.22
CA LEU A 192 13.26 2.58 2.19
C LEU A 192 14.68 2.62 2.79
N PRO A 193 15.63 1.84 2.23
CA PRO A 193 17.00 1.82 2.71
C PRO A 193 17.60 3.22 2.84
N THR A 194 18.40 3.44 3.86
CA THR A 194 19.00 4.72 4.25
C THR A 194 18.05 5.75 4.83
N LEU A 195 16.78 5.75 4.44
CA LEU A 195 15.78 6.67 4.99
C LEU A 195 15.17 6.11 6.28
N PHE A 196 14.71 4.86 6.26
CA PHE A 196 14.09 4.20 7.40
C PHE A 196 14.89 2.99 7.86
N ASN A 197 14.80 2.68 9.15
CA ASN A 197 15.35 1.43 9.67
C ASN A 197 14.65 0.22 9.05
N PRO A 198 15.40 -0.87 8.81
CA PRO A 198 14.80 -2.15 8.47
C PRO A 198 13.81 -2.61 9.55
N VAL A 199 12.75 -3.28 9.14
CA VAL A 199 11.68 -3.77 10.03
C VAL A 199 11.84 -5.25 10.29
N LYS A 200 11.87 -5.65 11.57
CA LYS A 200 11.89 -7.04 11.96
C LYS A 200 10.46 -7.57 12.14
N ILE A 201 10.14 -8.66 11.44
CA ILE A 201 8.88 -9.42 11.61
C ILE A 201 9.26 -10.88 11.84
N GLY A 202 8.93 -11.41 13.02
CA GLY A 202 9.40 -12.74 13.43
C GLY A 202 10.93 -12.79 13.46
N ASP A 203 11.52 -13.76 12.79
CA ASP A 203 12.98 -13.93 12.72
C ASP A 203 13.61 -13.26 11.50
N SER A 204 12.84 -12.65 10.63
CA SER A 204 13.31 -12.03 9.39
C SER A 204 13.35 -10.51 9.48
N ILE A 205 14.28 -9.91 8.72
CA ILE A 205 14.46 -8.46 8.62
C ILE A 205 14.14 -8.01 7.19
N TYR A 206 13.32 -6.98 7.08
CA TYR A 206 12.78 -6.50 5.82
C TYR A 206 13.13 -5.05 5.54
N VAL A 207 13.27 -4.75 4.27
CA VAL A 207 13.33 -3.39 3.70
C VAL A 207 12.28 -3.23 2.62
N ASP A 208 12.18 -2.03 2.07
CA ASP A 208 11.23 -1.66 1.02
C ASP A 208 11.15 -2.71 -0.09
N GLY A 209 9.92 -3.09 -0.43
CA GLY A 209 9.66 -4.07 -1.47
C GLY A 209 10.09 -3.63 -2.86
N GLY A 210 10.20 -2.31 -3.09
CA GLY A 210 10.66 -1.75 -4.37
C GLY A 210 12.08 -2.15 -4.75
N VAL A 211 12.87 -2.65 -3.81
CA VAL A 211 14.21 -3.21 -4.08
C VAL A 211 14.13 -4.47 -4.97
N THR A 212 13.10 -5.31 -4.78
CA THR A 212 12.94 -6.57 -5.52
C THR A 212 11.75 -6.57 -6.47
N ASN A 213 10.60 -6.07 -6.05
CA ASN A 213 9.38 -6.04 -6.86
C ASN A 213 8.55 -4.79 -6.57
N ASN A 214 8.76 -3.76 -7.36
CA ASN A 214 8.07 -2.49 -7.18
C ASN A 214 6.64 -2.46 -7.75
N TYR A 215 6.27 -3.47 -8.55
CA TYR A 215 4.96 -3.52 -9.20
C TYR A 215 4.42 -4.96 -9.27
N PRO A 216 3.77 -5.46 -8.22
CA PRO A 216 3.48 -6.88 -8.02
C PRO A 216 2.27 -7.39 -8.82
N ILE A 217 2.24 -7.21 -10.14
CA ILE A 217 1.12 -7.60 -11.01
C ILE A 217 0.81 -9.09 -10.88
N GLU A 218 1.83 -9.96 -11.03
CA GLU A 218 1.62 -11.41 -11.02
C GLU A 218 1.13 -11.91 -9.66
N LYS A 219 1.49 -11.22 -8.58
CA LYS A 219 1.03 -11.58 -7.23
C LYS A 219 -0.46 -11.27 -7.05
N VAL A 220 -0.91 -10.11 -7.53
CA VAL A 220 -2.34 -9.74 -7.50
C VAL A 220 -3.13 -10.63 -8.45
N ARG A 221 -2.61 -10.92 -9.66
CA ARG A 221 -3.26 -11.84 -10.59
C ARG A 221 -3.45 -13.24 -10.01
N SER A 222 -2.56 -13.69 -9.13
CA SER A 222 -2.67 -14.99 -8.47
C SER A 222 -3.69 -15.04 -7.33
N MET A 223 -4.30 -13.92 -6.96
CA MET A 223 -5.33 -13.87 -5.92
C MET A 223 -6.73 -14.27 -6.44
N GLY A 224 -6.95 -14.22 -7.78
CA GLY A 224 -8.23 -14.64 -8.35
C GLY A 224 -8.39 -14.35 -9.83
#